data_ca5780268beaaf525b02a2ba3682dab4
#
_entry.id   ca5780268beaaf525b02a2ba3682dab4
#
_cell.length_a   1.000
_cell.length_b   1.000
_cell.length_c   1.000
_cell.angle_alpha   90.00
_cell.angle_beta   90.00
_cell.angle_gamma   90.00
#
_symmetry.space_group_name_H-M   'P 1'
#
loop_
_entity.id
_entity.type
_entity.pdbx_description
1 polymer ?
#
loop_
_entity_poly.entity_id
_entity_poly.type
_entity_poly.pdbx_seq_one_letter_code
_entity_poly.pdbx_strand_id
1 'polypeptide(L)'
;MAIAIGEEAPDFTLKDQDGNDVTLSSFRGKQNVALVFYPFTFTGICQGELCELRDDLSKYERAEVQVLACRCDSRFSQKKWADEQGYTFPVLSDSWPHGKVAQAYGVFNEMVGAANRATFIIDTNGKIVDEFESENLGTPRGQASYDAALAKLSA
;
A
#
# COMPACT_ATOMS: atom_id res chain seq x y z
N MET A 1 15.70 -3.86 4.65
CA MET A 1 15.07 -5.18 4.81
C MET A 1 13.67 -5.00 5.32
N ALA A 2 12.70 -5.59 4.64
CA ALA A 2 11.29 -5.45 5.01
C ALA A 2 11.01 -6.01 6.40
N ILE A 3 10.05 -5.41 7.11
CA ILE A 3 9.61 -5.89 8.41
C ILE A 3 8.95 -7.27 8.26
N ALA A 4 9.25 -8.16 9.19
CA ALA A 4 8.85 -9.56 9.09
C ALA A 4 7.39 -9.80 9.46
N ILE A 5 6.85 -10.90 8.93
CA ILE A 5 5.54 -11.44 9.33
C ILE A 5 5.56 -11.70 10.84
N GLY A 6 4.49 -11.33 11.52
CA GLY A 6 4.34 -11.47 12.97
C GLY A 6 4.73 -10.24 13.77
N GLU A 7 5.47 -9.30 13.16
CA GLU A 7 5.81 -8.05 13.83
C GLU A 7 4.65 -7.07 13.80
N GLU A 8 4.66 -6.12 14.73
CA GLU A 8 3.70 -5.03 14.73
C GLU A 8 4.00 -4.07 13.58
N ALA A 9 2.99 -3.73 12.79
CA ALA A 9 3.14 -2.77 11.70
C ALA A 9 3.39 -1.37 12.28
N PRO A 10 4.47 -0.66 11.88
CA PRO A 10 4.72 0.71 12.32
C PRO A 10 3.51 1.62 12.01
N ASP A 11 3.05 2.35 13.02
CA ASP A 11 1.95 3.29 12.84
C ASP A 11 2.42 4.52 12.05
N PHE A 12 1.48 5.14 11.36
CA PHE A 12 1.75 6.37 10.61
C PHE A 12 0.46 7.17 10.45
N THR A 13 0.63 8.45 10.13
CA THR A 13 -0.45 9.32 9.66
C THR A 13 0.05 10.02 8.40
N LEU A 14 -0.64 9.80 7.29
CA LEU A 14 -0.31 10.39 5.99
C LEU A 14 -1.56 11.02 5.36
N LYS A 15 -1.36 12.00 4.50
CA LYS A 15 -2.45 12.61 3.74
C LYS A 15 -2.82 11.71 2.56
N ASP A 16 -4.12 11.55 2.33
CA ASP A 16 -4.62 10.95 1.11
C ASP A 16 -4.70 11.99 -0.03
N GLN A 17 -5.19 11.59 -1.20
CA GLN A 17 -5.29 12.46 -2.36
C GLN A 17 -6.25 13.65 -2.16
N ASP A 18 -7.18 13.55 -1.21
CA ASP A 18 -8.13 14.61 -0.90
C ASP A 18 -7.66 15.50 0.25
N GLY A 19 -6.47 15.24 0.79
CA GLY A 19 -5.88 16.01 1.88
C GLY A 19 -6.35 15.61 3.26
N ASN A 20 -7.05 14.48 3.39
CA ASN A 20 -7.49 13.94 4.68
C ASN A 20 -6.37 13.14 5.34
N ASP A 21 -6.27 13.22 6.67
CA ASP A 21 -5.34 12.40 7.42
C ASP A 21 -5.83 10.95 7.48
N VAL A 22 -4.95 10.02 7.16
CA VAL A 22 -5.19 8.58 7.28
C VAL A 22 -4.17 8.02 8.27
N THR A 23 -4.65 7.49 9.38
CA THR A 23 -3.81 6.90 10.43
C THR A 23 -4.01 5.38 10.43
N LEU A 24 -2.91 4.63 10.31
CA LEU A 24 -2.98 3.17 10.25
C LEU A 24 -3.69 2.57 11.47
N SER A 25 -3.35 3.03 12.66
CA SER A 25 -3.94 2.50 13.90
C SER A 25 -5.45 2.72 14.02
N SER A 26 -6.03 3.64 13.23
CA SER A 26 -7.48 3.87 13.23
C SER A 26 -8.28 2.68 12.69
N PHE A 27 -7.63 1.77 11.97
CA PHE A 27 -8.26 0.55 11.43
C PHE A 27 -8.25 -0.61 12.42
N ARG A 28 -7.48 -0.51 13.51
CA ARG A 28 -7.41 -1.57 14.53
C ARG A 28 -8.79 -1.84 15.13
N GLY A 29 -9.14 -3.13 15.22
CA GLY A 29 -10.45 -3.55 15.70
C GLY A 29 -11.60 -3.36 14.73
N LYS A 30 -11.33 -2.88 13.51
CA LYS A 30 -12.36 -2.57 12.51
C LYS A 30 -12.14 -3.30 11.19
N GLN A 31 -10.98 -3.12 10.59
CA GLN A 31 -10.65 -3.70 9.28
C GLN A 31 -9.20 -4.17 9.25
N ASN A 32 -8.96 -5.17 8.41
CA ASN A 32 -7.61 -5.50 7.98
C ASN A 32 -7.16 -4.46 6.95
N VAL A 33 -5.86 -4.35 6.71
CA VAL A 33 -5.28 -3.37 5.79
C VAL A 33 -4.37 -4.07 4.79
N ALA A 34 -4.51 -3.75 3.51
CA ALA A 34 -3.54 -4.06 2.48
C ALA A 34 -2.78 -2.77 2.17
N LEU A 35 -1.57 -2.64 2.70
CA LEU A 35 -0.72 -1.48 2.48
C LEU A 35 0.18 -1.76 1.29
N VAL A 36 -0.05 -1.05 0.19
CA VAL A 36 0.57 -1.29 -1.12
C VAL A 36 1.54 -0.16 -1.43
N PHE A 37 2.82 -0.40 -1.24
CA PHE A 37 3.87 0.53 -1.67
C PHE A 37 4.12 0.37 -3.16
N TYR A 38 4.28 1.49 -3.87
CA TYR A 38 4.64 1.48 -5.29
C TYR A 38 5.64 2.61 -5.58
N PRO A 39 6.54 2.43 -6.58
CA PRO A 39 7.64 3.39 -6.76
C PRO A 39 7.25 4.69 -7.45
N PHE A 40 6.45 4.68 -8.52
CA PHE A 40 6.24 5.88 -9.32
C PHE A 40 4.81 6.05 -9.82
N THR A 41 4.21 7.19 -9.49
CA THR A 41 2.94 7.66 -10.06
C THR A 41 3.11 7.90 -11.55
N PHE A 42 2.06 7.71 -12.34
CA PHE A 42 2.03 7.91 -13.80
C PHE A 42 2.94 6.97 -14.60
N THR A 43 3.38 5.86 -14.03
CA THR A 43 4.17 4.85 -14.76
C THR A 43 3.32 3.63 -15.09
N GLY A 44 3.62 2.98 -16.24
CA GLY A 44 2.79 1.90 -16.78
C GLY A 44 2.60 0.70 -15.84
N ILE A 45 3.68 0.21 -15.21
CA ILE A 45 3.60 -0.96 -14.31
C ILE A 45 2.83 -0.62 -13.04
N CYS A 46 3.11 0.53 -12.43
CA CYS A 46 2.39 0.96 -11.23
C CYS A 46 0.92 1.19 -11.55
N GLN A 47 0.61 1.81 -12.67
CA GLN A 47 -0.76 2.03 -13.11
C GLN A 47 -1.49 0.70 -13.32
N GLY A 48 -0.84 -0.27 -13.95
CA GLY A 48 -1.40 -1.61 -14.15
C GLY A 48 -1.73 -2.30 -12.83
N GLU A 49 -0.81 -2.26 -11.86
CA GLU A 49 -1.04 -2.85 -10.54
C GLU A 49 -2.20 -2.20 -9.80
N LEU A 50 -2.26 -0.87 -9.78
CA LEU A 50 -3.32 -0.15 -9.07
C LEU A 50 -4.67 -0.26 -9.79
N CYS A 51 -4.68 -0.38 -11.12
CA CYS A 51 -5.89 -0.63 -11.88
C CYS A 51 -6.46 -2.02 -11.58
N GLU A 52 -5.63 -3.03 -11.40
CA GLU A 52 -6.08 -4.35 -10.97
C GLU A 52 -6.71 -4.29 -9.58
N LEU A 53 -6.12 -3.56 -8.64
CA LEU A 53 -6.71 -3.34 -7.31
C LEU A 53 -8.04 -2.61 -7.40
N ARG A 54 -8.12 -1.60 -8.25
CA ARG A 54 -9.37 -0.85 -8.50
C ARG A 54 -10.47 -1.78 -9.02
N ASP A 55 -10.16 -2.61 -10.00
CA ASP A 55 -11.12 -3.48 -10.65
C ASP A 55 -11.58 -4.63 -9.74
N ASP A 56 -10.69 -5.07 -8.85
CA ASP A 56 -10.97 -6.16 -7.89
C ASP A 56 -11.35 -5.64 -6.49
N LEU A 57 -11.61 -4.35 -6.33
CA LEU A 57 -11.79 -3.73 -5.01
C LEU A 57 -12.90 -4.40 -4.18
N SER A 58 -13.97 -4.86 -4.82
CA SER A 58 -15.06 -5.56 -4.13
C SER A 58 -14.59 -6.83 -3.41
N LYS A 59 -13.56 -7.49 -3.93
CA LYS A 59 -12.98 -8.68 -3.29
C LYS A 59 -12.34 -8.33 -1.95
N TYR A 60 -11.65 -7.19 -1.88
CA TYR A 60 -11.04 -6.69 -0.64
C TYR A 60 -12.12 -6.24 0.34
N GLU A 61 -13.14 -5.54 -0.13
CA GLU A 61 -14.26 -5.09 0.71
C GLU A 61 -15.00 -6.27 1.35
N ARG A 62 -15.25 -7.34 0.59
CA ARG A 62 -15.88 -8.55 1.13
C ARG A 62 -15.02 -9.26 2.17
N ALA A 63 -13.71 -9.12 2.09
CA ALA A 63 -12.77 -9.67 3.07
C ALA A 63 -12.52 -8.72 4.24
N GLU A 64 -13.23 -7.59 4.31
CA GLU A 64 -13.03 -6.54 5.31
C GLU A 64 -11.60 -6.00 5.31
N VAL A 65 -11.05 -5.78 4.12
CA VAL A 65 -9.71 -5.26 3.91
C VAL A 65 -9.79 -3.88 3.30
N GLN A 66 -9.17 -2.90 3.95
CA GLN A 66 -8.98 -1.56 3.40
C GLN A 66 -7.69 -1.53 2.60
N VAL A 67 -7.79 -1.20 1.32
CA VAL A 67 -6.63 -1.00 0.46
C VAL A 67 -6.09 0.42 0.68
N LEU A 68 -4.80 0.53 0.99
CA LEU A 68 -4.09 1.80 1.11
C LEU A 68 -2.88 1.74 0.18
N ALA A 69 -2.87 2.56 -0.87
CA ALA A 69 -1.70 2.71 -1.73
C ALA A 69 -0.80 3.80 -1.14
N CYS A 70 0.51 3.64 -1.23
CA CYS A 70 1.45 4.57 -0.61
C CYS A 70 2.69 4.78 -1.49
N ARG A 71 3.08 6.04 -1.63
CA ARG A 71 4.29 6.40 -2.36
C ARG A 71 4.80 7.81 -1.96
N CYS A 72 6.02 8.15 -2.45
CA CYS A 72 6.72 9.39 -2.08
C CYS A 72 6.31 10.63 -2.88
N ASP A 73 5.35 10.55 -3.80
CA ASP A 73 4.86 11.73 -4.53
C ASP A 73 3.96 12.60 -3.66
N SER A 74 3.80 13.86 -4.06
CA SER A 74 2.88 14.77 -3.39
C SER A 74 1.44 14.31 -3.54
N ARG A 75 0.57 14.69 -2.59
CA ARG A 75 -0.85 14.39 -2.67
C ARG A 75 -1.53 14.99 -3.90
N PHE A 76 -0.98 16.09 -4.40
CA PHE A 76 -1.54 16.77 -5.58
C PHE A 76 -1.33 15.96 -6.86
N SER A 77 -0.13 15.40 -7.06
CA SER A 77 0.15 14.48 -8.16
C SER A 77 -0.69 13.22 -8.07
N GLN A 78 -0.84 12.69 -6.87
CA GLN A 78 -1.63 11.48 -6.63
C GLN A 78 -3.12 11.74 -6.84
N LYS A 79 -3.62 12.92 -6.49
CA LYS A 79 -5.01 13.33 -6.75
C LYS A 79 -5.32 13.29 -8.24
N LYS A 80 -4.47 13.92 -9.03
CA LYS A 80 -4.63 13.93 -10.48
C LYS A 80 -4.67 12.52 -11.06
N TRP A 81 -3.74 11.68 -10.63
CA TRP A 81 -3.65 10.30 -11.11
C TRP A 81 -4.85 9.46 -10.67
N ALA A 82 -5.25 9.57 -9.41
CA ALA A 82 -6.40 8.84 -8.87
C ALA A 82 -7.70 9.25 -9.60
N ASP A 83 -7.89 10.53 -9.86
CA ASP A 83 -9.07 11.02 -10.59
C ASP A 83 -9.09 10.49 -12.03
N GLU A 84 -7.97 10.53 -12.72
CA GLU A 84 -7.85 10.02 -14.10
C GLU A 84 -8.11 8.51 -14.20
N GLN A 85 -7.66 7.75 -13.22
CA GLN A 85 -7.76 6.28 -13.23
C GLN A 85 -8.98 5.74 -12.47
N GLY A 86 -9.71 6.60 -11.77
CA GLY A 86 -10.89 6.18 -11.01
C GLY A 86 -10.57 5.41 -9.74
N TYR A 87 -9.43 5.66 -9.10
CA TYR A 87 -9.10 5.02 -7.82
C TYR A 87 -9.93 5.63 -6.70
N THR A 88 -10.68 4.80 -5.98
CA THR A 88 -11.51 5.23 -4.84
C THR A 88 -10.86 4.91 -3.49
N PHE A 89 -9.87 4.02 -3.46
CA PHE A 89 -9.08 3.77 -2.25
C PHE A 89 -8.11 4.92 -1.98
N PRO A 90 -7.71 5.14 -0.72
CA PRO A 90 -6.74 6.18 -0.40
C PRO A 90 -5.39 5.94 -1.08
N VAL A 91 -4.85 6.99 -1.66
CA VAL A 91 -3.50 7.02 -2.25
C VAL A 91 -2.67 7.96 -1.39
N LEU A 92 -1.87 7.39 -0.49
CA LEU A 92 -1.20 8.12 0.57
C LEU A 92 0.11 8.73 0.11
N SER A 93 0.40 9.92 0.62
CA SER A 93 1.58 10.70 0.28
C SER A 93 2.64 10.59 1.38
N ASP A 94 3.69 9.83 1.13
CA ASP A 94 4.89 9.72 1.98
C ASP A 94 5.97 10.69 1.48
N SER A 95 5.56 11.95 1.19
CA SER A 95 6.42 12.92 0.52
C SER A 95 7.37 13.66 1.46
N TRP A 96 6.97 13.88 2.72
CA TRP A 96 7.82 14.58 3.66
C TRP A 96 7.58 14.15 5.12
N PRO A 97 8.61 13.79 5.89
CA PRO A 97 9.98 13.56 5.39
C PRO A 97 9.98 12.48 4.32
N HIS A 98 10.72 12.70 3.26
CA HIS A 98 10.67 11.89 2.04
C HIS A 98 10.90 10.40 2.31
N GLY A 99 9.89 9.57 2.06
CA GLY A 99 9.98 8.13 2.22
C GLY A 99 10.08 7.65 3.67
N LYS A 100 9.68 8.47 4.66
CA LYS A 100 9.79 8.09 6.07
C LYS A 100 9.05 6.80 6.40
N VAL A 101 7.84 6.64 5.89
CA VAL A 101 7.03 5.44 6.14
C VAL A 101 7.63 4.24 5.39
N ALA A 102 8.02 4.41 4.14
CA ALA A 102 8.72 3.35 3.40
C ALA A 102 9.99 2.90 4.12
N GLN A 103 10.73 3.84 4.71
CA GLN A 103 11.93 3.51 5.51
C GLN A 103 11.56 2.72 6.76
N ALA A 104 10.50 3.11 7.45
CA ALA A 104 10.02 2.40 8.65
C ALA A 104 9.62 0.95 8.34
N TYR A 105 9.10 0.71 7.15
CA TYR A 105 8.73 -0.65 6.70
C TYR A 105 9.89 -1.39 6.03
N GLY A 106 11.06 -0.77 5.91
CA GLY A 106 12.24 -1.40 5.32
C GLY A 106 12.16 -1.58 3.81
N VAL A 107 11.38 -0.78 3.12
CA VAL A 107 11.15 -0.91 1.66
C VAL A 107 11.52 0.35 0.88
N PHE A 108 12.23 1.29 1.49
CA PHE A 108 12.71 2.48 0.79
C PHE A 108 13.95 2.16 -0.04
N ASN A 109 13.93 2.49 -1.31
CA ASN A 109 15.06 2.28 -2.23
C ASN A 109 15.83 3.59 -2.37
N GLU A 110 17.00 3.66 -1.72
CA GLU A 110 17.82 4.87 -1.70
C GLU A 110 18.43 5.22 -3.06
N MET A 111 18.56 4.23 -3.94
CA MET A 111 19.16 4.46 -5.26
C MET A 111 18.24 5.26 -6.19
N VAL A 112 16.93 5.13 -6.00
CA VAL A 112 15.95 5.83 -6.84
C VAL A 112 15.08 6.81 -6.04
N GLY A 113 15.25 6.87 -4.72
CA GLY A 113 14.49 7.78 -3.86
C GLY A 113 13.00 7.47 -3.81
N ALA A 114 12.63 6.20 -3.87
CA ALA A 114 11.24 5.75 -3.92
C ALA A 114 11.05 4.44 -3.18
N ALA A 115 9.80 4.07 -2.91
CA ALA A 115 9.49 2.76 -2.32
C ALA A 115 9.68 1.65 -3.36
N ASN A 116 10.08 0.47 -2.89
CA ASN A 116 10.03 -0.75 -3.70
C ASN A 116 8.55 -1.16 -3.89
N ARG A 117 8.30 -2.12 -4.80
CA ARG A 117 6.97 -2.72 -4.98
C ARG A 117 6.75 -3.75 -3.89
N ALA A 118 6.25 -3.31 -2.75
CA ALA A 118 6.05 -4.15 -1.58
C ALA A 118 4.64 -4.01 -1.05
N THR A 119 4.04 -5.11 -0.62
CA THR A 119 2.72 -5.13 -0.01
C THR A 119 2.79 -5.77 1.36
N PHE A 120 2.15 -5.14 2.33
CA PHE A 120 2.01 -5.67 3.69
C PHE A 120 0.53 -5.88 3.97
N ILE A 121 0.18 -7.07 4.43
CA ILE A 121 -1.17 -7.37 4.90
C ILE A 121 -1.15 -7.32 6.42
N ILE A 122 -1.98 -6.45 6.98
CA ILE A 122 -2.00 -6.11 8.40
C ILE A 122 -3.37 -6.49 8.95
N ASP A 123 -3.41 -7.26 10.03
CA ASP A 123 -4.67 -7.69 10.63
C ASP A 123 -5.28 -6.60 11.54
N THR A 124 -6.46 -6.88 12.08
CA THR A 124 -7.16 -5.95 12.96
C THR A 124 -6.45 -5.70 14.29
N ASN A 125 -5.45 -6.50 14.63
CA ASN A 125 -4.61 -6.29 15.81
C ASN A 125 -3.36 -5.46 15.52
N GLY A 126 -3.17 -5.04 14.27
CA GLY A 126 -2.00 -4.27 13.84
C GLY A 126 -0.77 -5.12 13.57
N LYS A 127 -0.92 -6.42 13.41
CA LYS A 127 0.19 -7.34 13.13
C LYS A 127 0.30 -7.60 11.62
N ILE A 128 1.53 -7.72 11.13
CA ILE A 128 1.79 -8.12 9.75
C ILE A 128 1.55 -9.62 9.64
N VAL A 129 0.56 -10.01 8.84
CA VAL A 129 0.22 -11.43 8.63
C VAL A 129 0.76 -11.96 7.31
N ASP A 130 1.08 -11.08 6.38
CA ASP A 130 1.76 -11.45 5.14
C ASP A 130 2.53 -10.24 4.60
N GLU A 131 3.60 -10.51 3.87
CA GLU A 131 4.33 -9.49 3.12
C GLU A 131 4.90 -10.12 1.86
N PHE A 132 4.90 -9.37 0.79
CA PHE A 132 5.54 -9.80 -0.46
C PHE A 132 6.05 -8.59 -1.23
N GLU A 133 7.15 -8.79 -1.95
CA GLU A 133 7.86 -7.75 -2.65
C GLU A 133 8.26 -8.27 -4.04
N SER A 134 8.20 -7.42 -5.05
CA SER A 134 8.74 -7.76 -6.37
C SER A 134 10.26 -7.87 -6.32
N GLU A 135 10.80 -8.73 -7.17
CA GLU A 135 12.25 -8.91 -7.31
C GLU A 135 12.96 -7.62 -7.72
N ASN A 136 12.29 -6.76 -8.48
CA ASN A 136 12.84 -5.49 -8.94
C ASN A 136 11.71 -4.49 -9.27
N LEU A 137 12.07 -3.24 -9.54
CA LEU A 137 11.11 -2.17 -9.82
C LEU A 137 10.37 -2.34 -11.16
N GLY A 138 10.92 -3.12 -12.08
CA GLY A 138 10.34 -3.34 -13.40
C GLY A 138 9.38 -4.52 -13.49
N THR A 139 9.18 -5.28 -12.41
CA THR A 139 8.31 -6.45 -12.40
C THR A 139 7.12 -6.22 -11.49
N PRO A 140 5.86 -6.36 -11.98
CA PRO A 140 4.68 -6.20 -11.13
C PRO A 140 4.56 -7.36 -10.14
N ARG A 141 3.85 -7.11 -9.03
CA ARG A 141 3.49 -8.17 -8.08
C ARG A 141 2.40 -9.03 -8.68
N GLY A 142 2.46 -10.34 -8.44
CA GLY A 142 1.48 -11.27 -9.00
C GLY A 142 0.15 -11.24 -8.26
N GLN A 143 -0.95 -11.40 -9.00
CA GLN A 143 -2.28 -11.50 -8.42
C GLN A 143 -2.40 -12.68 -7.43
N ALA A 144 -1.70 -13.78 -7.71
CA ALA A 144 -1.68 -14.96 -6.84
C ALA A 144 -1.17 -14.63 -5.42
N SER A 145 -0.22 -13.70 -5.29
CA SER A 145 0.29 -13.27 -3.98
C SER A 145 -0.80 -12.56 -3.17
N TYR A 146 -1.59 -11.71 -3.82
CA TYR A 146 -2.73 -11.04 -3.17
C TYR A 146 -3.80 -12.05 -2.75
N ASP A 147 -4.14 -13.00 -3.62
CA ASP A 147 -5.14 -14.02 -3.32
C ASP A 147 -4.72 -14.89 -2.15
N ALA A 148 -3.47 -15.31 -2.10
CA ALA A 148 -2.91 -16.09 -1.00
C ALA A 148 -2.93 -15.30 0.31
N ALA A 149 -2.60 -14.02 0.25
CA ALA A 149 -2.61 -13.14 1.43
C ALA A 149 -4.02 -12.94 1.99
N LEU A 150 -5.01 -12.72 1.13
CA LEU A 150 -6.41 -12.59 1.54
C LEU A 150 -6.92 -13.89 2.18
N ALA A 151 -6.51 -15.04 1.66
CA ALA A 151 -6.88 -16.34 2.23
C ALA A 151 -6.36 -16.51 3.67
N LYS A 152 -5.19 -15.95 4.01
CA LYS A 152 -4.65 -15.99 5.36
C LYS A 152 -5.51 -15.23 6.38
N LEU A 153 -6.19 -14.17 5.95
CA LEU A 153 -7.04 -13.35 6.82
C LEU A 153 -8.36 -14.07 7.19
N SER A 154 -8.82 -14.97 6.35
CA SER A 154 -10.07 -15.72 6.58
C SER A 154 -9.85 -17.05 7.29
N ALA A 155 -8.61 -17.38 7.58
CA ALA A 155 -8.25 -18.63 8.26
C ALA A 155 -8.38 -18.52 9.79
#